data_27761bf8b3381ae5183f6e9fe4a540aa
#
_entry.id   27761bf8b3381ae5183f6e9fe4a540aa
#
_cell.length_a   1.000
_cell.length_b   1.000
_cell.length_c   1.000
_cell.angle_alpha   90.00
_cell.angle_beta   90.00
_cell.angle_gamma   90.00
#
_symmetry.space_group_name_H-M   'P 1'
#
loop_
_entity.id
_entity.type
_entity.pdbx_description
1 polymer ?
#
loop_
_entity_poly.entity_id
_entity_poly.type
_entity_poly.pdbx_seq_one_letter_code
_entity_poly.pdbx_strand_id
1 'polypeptide(L)'
;DSNHEQIGKVALLNLNLAEVRGGDQAVVKENDESKNPVYFGGGSAASVKRTRTRTRAMMTAISDKIKSVDQVFVVGHKNLDMDALGSAVGMQVFASNIIDQTYAVYDPHQMAADIERAVRRLQDEGETNLLSVADSMTMVTNRSLLIMVDHSKTALTLSKEFYDLFNQIIVIDHHRRDQDFPENAVITYIESGASSACELVTELIQFQNSKTKRLS
;
A
#
# COMPACT_ATOMS: atom_id res chain seq x y z
N ASP A 1 39.12 4.97 -15.27
CA ASP A 1 37.74 4.65 -15.71
C ASP A 1 37.14 3.40 -15.06
N SER A 2 37.95 2.48 -14.51
CA SER A 2 37.46 1.33 -13.75
C SER A 2 36.85 1.65 -12.38
N ASN A 3 37.02 2.88 -11.91
CA ASN A 3 36.70 3.25 -10.54
C ASN A 3 35.18 3.49 -10.30
N HIS A 4 34.44 4.02 -11.28
CA HIS A 4 33.02 4.32 -11.12
C HIS A 4 32.13 3.07 -11.07
N GLU A 5 32.41 2.07 -11.90
CA GLU A 5 31.67 0.81 -11.88
C GLU A 5 31.90 0.05 -10.58
N GLN A 6 33.15 0.05 -10.09
CA GLN A 6 33.52 -0.59 -8.84
C GLN A 6 32.88 0.11 -7.63
N ILE A 7 32.83 1.46 -7.63
CA ILE A 7 32.14 2.26 -6.61
C ILE A 7 30.65 1.94 -6.64
N GLY A 8 30.02 1.83 -7.81
CA GLY A 8 28.61 1.48 -7.94
C GLY A 8 28.28 0.10 -7.36
N LYS A 9 29.12 -0.90 -7.64
CA LYS A 9 28.98 -2.26 -7.08
C LYS A 9 29.11 -2.27 -5.56
N VAL A 10 30.08 -1.55 -5.01
CA VAL A 10 30.28 -1.44 -3.55
C VAL A 10 29.14 -0.68 -2.88
N ALA A 11 28.64 0.40 -3.50
CA ALA A 11 27.51 1.15 -2.99
C ALA A 11 26.23 0.28 -2.94
N LEU A 12 25.95 -0.48 -3.98
CA LEU A 12 24.82 -1.41 -4.02
C LEU A 12 24.94 -2.51 -2.96
N LEU A 13 26.14 -3.07 -2.78
CA LEU A 13 26.39 -4.06 -1.73
C LEU A 13 26.13 -3.48 -0.34
N ASN A 14 26.59 -2.25 -0.09
CA ASN A 14 26.40 -1.59 1.20
C ASN A 14 24.92 -1.22 1.43
N LEU A 15 24.18 -0.84 0.39
CA LEU A 15 22.74 -0.63 0.44
C LEU A 15 22.03 -1.92 0.86
N ASN A 16 22.32 -3.03 0.20
CA ASN A 16 21.76 -4.34 0.56
C ASN A 16 22.06 -4.74 2.01
N LEU A 17 23.29 -4.45 2.50
CA LEU A 17 23.65 -4.71 3.90
C LEU A 17 22.84 -3.84 4.88
N ALA A 18 22.51 -2.61 4.50
CA ALA A 18 21.65 -1.74 5.31
C ALA A 18 20.20 -2.25 5.32
N GLU A 19 19.67 -2.68 4.19
CA GLU A 19 18.30 -3.21 4.04
C GLU A 19 18.08 -4.50 4.82
N VAL A 20 19.00 -5.48 4.70
CA VAL A 20 18.94 -6.75 5.44
C VAL A 20 18.88 -6.54 6.96
N ARG A 21 19.43 -5.44 7.46
CA ARG A 21 19.40 -5.10 8.89
C ARG A 21 18.21 -4.22 9.30
N GLY A 22 17.23 -4.03 8.41
CA GLY A 22 15.99 -3.29 8.67
C GLY A 22 16.01 -1.84 8.19
N GLY A 23 16.98 -1.44 7.39
CA GLY A 23 17.10 -0.05 6.88
C GLY A 23 17.39 0.96 8.00
N ASP A 24 17.12 2.25 7.74
CA ASP A 24 17.31 3.36 8.68
C ASP A 24 18.75 3.49 9.21
N GLN A 25 19.72 3.11 8.40
CA GLN A 25 21.14 3.14 8.75
C GLN A 25 22.00 3.48 7.53
N ALA A 26 23.17 4.01 7.79
CA ALA A 26 24.23 4.15 6.78
C ALA A 26 25.27 3.05 6.98
N VAL A 27 25.70 2.43 5.89
CA VAL A 27 26.79 1.46 5.87
C VAL A 27 27.97 2.09 5.16
N VAL A 28 29.09 2.16 5.83
CA VAL A 28 30.35 2.64 5.27
C VAL A 28 31.35 1.48 5.23
N LYS A 29 31.83 1.16 4.04
CA LYS A 29 32.89 0.17 3.85
C LYS A 29 34.02 0.80 3.05
N GLU A 30 35.24 0.68 3.59
CA GLU A 30 36.43 1.04 2.83
C GLU A 30 36.62 0.01 1.68
N ASN A 31 37.27 0.43 0.57
CA ASN A 31 37.58 -0.46 -0.53
C ASN A 31 38.79 -1.37 -0.19
N ASP A 32 38.71 -2.01 0.95
CA ASP A 32 39.68 -2.94 1.50
C ASP A 32 38.90 -4.17 2.01
N GLU A 33 39.11 -5.32 1.36
CA GLU A 33 38.42 -6.57 1.70
C GLU A 33 38.67 -7.06 3.12
N SER A 34 39.82 -6.68 3.71
CA SER A 34 40.18 -7.03 5.09
C SER A 34 39.39 -6.25 6.15
N LYS A 35 38.72 -5.13 5.77
CA LYS A 35 37.98 -4.28 6.70
C LYS A 35 36.49 -4.60 6.72
N ASN A 36 35.96 -4.73 7.93
CA ASN A 36 34.53 -4.95 8.12
C ASN A 36 33.74 -3.65 7.87
N PRO A 37 32.49 -3.76 7.36
CA PRO A 37 31.61 -2.61 7.24
C PRO A 37 31.32 -1.95 8.59
N VAL A 38 31.31 -0.62 8.60
CA VAL A 38 30.93 0.17 9.78
C VAL A 38 29.48 0.65 9.58
N TYR A 39 28.66 0.47 10.60
CA TYR A 39 27.25 0.78 10.58
C TYR A 39 26.97 2.01 11.45
N PHE A 40 26.23 2.99 10.92
CA PHE A 40 25.79 4.20 11.60
C PHE A 40 24.27 4.27 11.58
N GLY A 41 23.65 4.45 12.73
CA GLY A 41 22.17 4.42 12.87
C GLY A 41 21.65 2.99 13.04
N GLY A 42 20.38 2.79 12.79
CA GLY A 42 19.72 1.47 12.94
C GLY A 42 19.55 1.00 14.41
N GLY A 43 19.83 1.86 15.38
CA GLY A 43 19.81 1.51 16.80
C GLY A 43 18.45 1.71 17.48
N SER A 44 17.40 2.06 16.76
CA SER A 44 16.12 2.37 17.37
C SER A 44 14.90 1.98 16.54
N ALA A 45 15.05 1.12 15.56
CA ALA A 45 13.89 0.34 15.17
C ALA A 45 13.69 -0.75 16.23
N ALA A 46 13.13 -0.42 17.36
CA ALA A 46 12.09 -1.29 17.84
C ALA A 46 11.11 -1.37 16.67
N SER A 47 11.34 -2.26 15.69
CA SER A 47 10.26 -2.77 14.89
C SER A 47 9.27 -3.25 15.93
N VAL A 48 8.23 -2.45 16.14
CA VAL A 48 7.06 -2.91 16.89
C VAL A 48 6.71 -4.18 16.14
N LYS A 49 7.09 -5.34 16.71
CA LYS A 49 6.83 -6.62 16.06
C LYS A 49 5.36 -6.60 15.73
N ARG A 50 5.05 -6.56 14.43
CA ARG A 50 3.68 -6.62 13.94
C ARG A 50 3.05 -7.85 14.60
N THR A 51 2.20 -7.62 15.59
CA THR A 51 1.61 -8.70 16.35
C THR A 51 0.32 -9.11 15.66
N ARG A 52 0.05 -10.40 15.58
CA ARG A 52 -1.24 -10.95 15.09
C ARG A 52 -2.43 -10.29 15.79
N THR A 53 -2.27 -9.91 17.05
CA THR A 53 -3.30 -9.19 17.82
C THR A 53 -3.58 -7.81 17.21
N ARG A 54 -2.55 -7.06 16.84
CA ARG A 54 -2.73 -5.74 16.22
C ARG A 54 -3.36 -5.84 14.84
N THR A 55 -2.91 -6.77 13.99
CA THR A 55 -3.52 -7.01 12.67
C THR A 55 -4.98 -7.39 12.80
N ARG A 56 -5.33 -8.27 13.75
CA ARG A 56 -6.73 -8.67 14.01
C ARG A 56 -7.57 -7.49 14.51
N ALA A 57 -7.04 -6.64 15.38
CA ALA A 57 -7.75 -5.44 15.85
C ALA A 57 -8.00 -4.46 14.70
N MET A 58 -7.01 -4.24 13.83
CA MET A 58 -7.16 -3.40 12.62
C MET A 58 -8.17 -4.01 11.65
N MET A 59 -8.12 -5.31 11.38
CA MET A 59 -9.11 -6.00 10.55
C MET A 59 -10.53 -5.77 11.10
N THR A 60 -10.74 -5.89 12.40
CA THR A 60 -12.05 -5.67 13.02
C THR A 60 -12.49 -4.21 12.87
N ALA A 61 -11.62 -3.25 13.18
CA ALA A 61 -11.94 -1.83 13.06
C ALA A 61 -12.28 -1.42 11.62
N ILE A 62 -11.50 -1.89 10.64
CA ILE A 62 -11.75 -1.66 9.21
C ILE A 62 -13.08 -2.30 8.79
N SER A 63 -13.34 -3.54 9.19
CA SER A 63 -14.59 -4.24 8.87
C SER A 63 -15.81 -3.51 9.44
N ASP A 64 -15.75 -3.04 10.68
CA ASP A 64 -16.85 -2.33 11.31
C ASP A 64 -17.07 -0.96 10.66
N LYS A 65 -16.00 -0.31 10.22
CA LYS A 65 -16.12 0.94 9.45
C LYS A 65 -16.79 0.71 8.10
N ILE A 66 -16.40 -0.34 7.36
CA ILE A 66 -17.01 -0.69 6.08
C ILE A 66 -18.50 -0.98 6.23
N LYS A 67 -18.94 -1.68 7.29
CA LYS A 67 -20.36 -1.93 7.58
C LYS A 67 -21.19 -0.66 7.79
N SER A 68 -20.55 0.44 8.18
CA SER A 68 -21.22 1.72 8.49
C SER A 68 -21.41 2.64 7.28
N VAL A 69 -20.94 2.25 6.10
CA VAL A 69 -20.99 3.04 4.86
C VAL A 69 -21.73 2.29 3.76
N ASP A 70 -22.12 3.00 2.70
CA ASP A 70 -22.89 2.41 1.61
C ASP A 70 -21.99 1.93 0.46
N GLN A 71 -20.81 2.55 0.31
CA GLN A 71 -19.88 2.29 -0.78
C GLN A 71 -18.43 2.40 -0.30
N VAL A 72 -17.56 1.61 -0.89
CA VAL A 72 -16.11 1.65 -0.66
C VAL A 72 -15.39 1.81 -1.99
N PHE A 73 -14.50 2.79 -2.07
CA PHE A 73 -13.57 2.97 -3.17
C PHE A 73 -12.14 2.79 -2.66
N VAL A 74 -11.35 2.02 -3.36
CA VAL A 74 -9.95 1.75 -3.00
C VAL A 74 -9.03 2.32 -4.07
N VAL A 75 -8.07 3.15 -3.68
CA VAL A 75 -7.11 3.79 -4.59
C VAL A 75 -5.67 3.52 -4.17
N GLY A 76 -4.81 3.25 -5.14
CA GLY A 76 -3.37 3.33 -4.99
C GLY A 76 -2.84 4.74 -5.26
N HIS A 77 -1.53 4.87 -5.35
CA HIS A 77 -0.87 6.15 -5.73
C HIS A 77 -0.95 6.41 -7.25
N LYS A 78 -0.73 7.68 -7.67
CA LYS A 78 -0.86 8.12 -9.08
C LYS A 78 0.09 7.41 -10.06
N ASN A 79 1.26 6.97 -9.61
CA ASN A 79 2.19 6.18 -10.42
C ASN A 79 1.99 4.69 -10.14
N LEU A 80 0.78 4.20 -10.36
CA LEU A 80 0.33 2.86 -9.98
C LEU A 80 1.36 1.80 -10.37
N ASP A 81 1.81 1.02 -9.39
CA ASP A 81 2.67 -0.14 -9.56
C ASP A 81 1.95 -1.43 -9.13
N MET A 82 2.65 -2.56 -9.13
CA MET A 82 2.03 -3.85 -8.80
C MET A 82 1.66 -3.97 -7.33
N ASP A 83 2.37 -3.29 -6.41
CA ASP A 83 2.00 -3.29 -5.00
C ASP A 83 0.75 -2.46 -4.76
N ALA A 84 0.68 -1.26 -5.32
CA ALA A 84 -0.50 -0.40 -5.23
C ALA A 84 -1.73 -1.05 -5.91
N LEU A 85 -1.57 -1.67 -7.10
CA LEU A 85 -2.67 -2.36 -7.78
C LEU A 85 -3.12 -3.59 -6.98
N GLY A 86 -2.20 -4.46 -6.58
CA GLY A 86 -2.50 -5.69 -5.86
C GLY A 86 -3.15 -5.42 -4.50
N SER A 87 -2.67 -4.42 -3.77
CA SER A 87 -3.27 -4.01 -2.49
C SER A 87 -4.64 -3.37 -2.68
N ALA A 88 -4.87 -2.59 -3.76
CA ALA A 88 -6.18 -2.03 -4.07
C ALA A 88 -7.21 -3.12 -4.40
N VAL A 89 -6.85 -4.08 -5.24
CA VAL A 89 -7.69 -5.24 -5.56
C VAL A 89 -7.95 -6.09 -4.32
N GLY A 90 -6.92 -6.39 -3.54
CA GLY A 90 -7.06 -7.16 -2.30
C GLY A 90 -8.01 -6.50 -1.29
N MET A 91 -7.91 -5.17 -1.11
CA MET A 91 -8.83 -4.44 -0.23
C MET A 91 -10.25 -4.35 -0.79
N GLN A 92 -10.42 -4.26 -2.12
CA GLN A 92 -11.73 -4.35 -2.75
C GLN A 92 -12.38 -5.73 -2.46
N VAL A 93 -11.62 -6.83 -2.61
CA VAL A 93 -12.08 -8.19 -2.27
C VAL A 93 -12.39 -8.30 -0.79
N PHE A 94 -11.54 -7.78 0.09
CA PHE A 94 -11.82 -7.73 1.53
C PHE A 94 -13.15 -7.02 1.83
N ALA A 95 -13.38 -5.86 1.23
CA ALA A 95 -14.59 -5.07 1.42
C ALA A 95 -15.84 -5.76 0.83
N SER A 96 -15.72 -6.44 -0.31
CA SER A 96 -16.82 -7.14 -0.98
C SER A 96 -17.38 -8.32 -0.16
N ASN A 97 -16.62 -8.85 0.78
CA ASN A 97 -17.12 -9.83 1.75
C ASN A 97 -18.03 -9.20 2.84
N ILE A 98 -18.13 -7.87 2.88
CA ILE A 98 -18.86 -7.12 3.92
C ILE A 98 -20.04 -6.38 3.32
N ILE A 99 -19.84 -5.64 2.21
CA ILE A 99 -20.87 -4.91 1.46
C ILE A 99 -20.69 -5.11 -0.05
N ASP A 100 -21.77 -4.92 -0.82
CA ASP A 100 -21.77 -5.18 -2.27
C ASP A 100 -21.09 -4.07 -3.09
N GLN A 101 -21.25 -2.80 -2.68
CA GLN A 101 -20.79 -1.63 -3.44
C GLN A 101 -19.31 -1.33 -3.13
N THR A 102 -18.40 -2.09 -3.75
CA THR A 102 -16.96 -1.96 -3.50
C THR A 102 -16.17 -1.96 -4.81
N TYR A 103 -15.23 -1.04 -4.96
CA TYR A 103 -14.53 -0.79 -6.22
C TYR A 103 -13.05 -0.53 -5.98
N ALA A 104 -12.19 -1.17 -6.78
CA ALA A 104 -10.80 -0.75 -6.94
C ALA A 104 -10.73 0.24 -8.11
N VAL A 105 -10.13 1.41 -7.87
CA VAL A 105 -10.16 2.53 -8.81
C VAL A 105 -8.81 2.72 -9.47
N TYR A 106 -8.80 2.91 -10.79
CA TYR A 106 -7.61 3.17 -11.58
C TYR A 106 -7.82 4.34 -12.54
N ASP A 107 -6.72 4.93 -13.03
CA ASP A 107 -6.75 5.93 -14.08
C ASP A 107 -6.18 5.34 -15.38
N PRO A 108 -7.00 5.15 -16.42
CA PRO A 108 -6.54 4.56 -17.68
C PRO A 108 -5.49 5.41 -18.40
N HIS A 109 -5.33 6.68 -18.06
CA HIS A 109 -4.38 7.61 -18.67
C HIS A 109 -3.03 7.68 -17.93
N GLN A 110 -2.90 7.03 -16.77
CA GLN A 110 -1.72 7.10 -15.90
C GLN A 110 -1.13 5.71 -15.58
N MET A 111 -1.28 4.75 -16.47
CA MET A 111 -0.77 3.39 -16.26
C MET A 111 0.47 3.11 -17.11
N ALA A 112 1.45 2.44 -16.51
CA ALA A 112 2.54 1.80 -17.26
C ALA A 112 2.01 0.55 -17.99
N ALA A 113 2.70 0.10 -19.03
CA ALA A 113 2.22 -0.98 -19.92
C ALA A 113 2.04 -2.33 -19.20
N ASP A 114 2.81 -2.62 -18.16
CA ASP A 114 2.67 -3.82 -17.32
C ASP A 114 1.40 -3.75 -16.45
N ILE A 115 1.12 -2.58 -15.87
CA ILE A 115 -0.09 -2.33 -15.09
C ILE A 115 -1.34 -2.40 -15.99
N GLU A 116 -1.28 -1.80 -17.19
CA GLU A 116 -2.38 -1.88 -18.15
C GLU A 116 -2.72 -3.34 -18.50
N ARG A 117 -1.71 -4.18 -18.73
CA ARG A 117 -1.92 -5.62 -18.97
C ARG A 117 -2.56 -6.32 -17.77
N ALA A 118 -2.11 -6.00 -16.56
CA ALA A 118 -2.68 -6.57 -15.34
C ALA A 118 -4.14 -6.16 -15.13
N VAL A 119 -4.47 -4.88 -15.32
CA VAL A 119 -5.84 -4.36 -15.22
C VAL A 119 -6.76 -5.04 -16.27
N ARG A 120 -6.33 -5.16 -17.53
CA ARG A 120 -7.10 -5.86 -18.58
C ARG A 120 -7.37 -7.30 -18.18
N ARG A 121 -6.36 -8.01 -17.69
CA ARG A 121 -6.52 -9.40 -17.25
C ARG A 121 -7.53 -9.52 -16.12
N LEU A 122 -7.47 -8.66 -15.11
CA LEU A 122 -8.43 -8.65 -14.00
C LEU A 122 -9.86 -8.34 -14.47
N GLN A 123 -10.02 -7.47 -15.49
CA GLN A 123 -11.31 -7.19 -16.11
C GLN A 123 -11.85 -8.40 -16.86
N ASP A 124 -10.99 -9.11 -17.62
CA ASP A 124 -11.37 -10.30 -18.37
C ASP A 124 -11.77 -11.47 -17.43
N GLU A 125 -11.11 -11.61 -16.28
CA GLU A 125 -11.43 -12.61 -15.26
C GLU A 125 -12.77 -12.29 -14.55
N GLY A 126 -13.17 -11.02 -14.46
CA GLY A 126 -14.48 -10.58 -13.96
C GLY A 126 -14.74 -10.80 -12.47
N GLU A 127 -13.69 -11.17 -11.69
CA GLU A 127 -13.83 -11.46 -10.26
C GLU A 127 -13.67 -10.20 -9.37
N THR A 128 -13.20 -9.09 -9.95
CA THR A 128 -12.93 -7.83 -9.24
C THR A 128 -13.72 -6.67 -9.85
N ASN A 129 -14.25 -5.81 -8.99
CA ASN A 129 -14.94 -4.60 -9.42
C ASN A 129 -13.92 -3.48 -9.65
N LEU A 130 -13.40 -3.39 -10.87
CA LEU A 130 -12.49 -2.33 -11.31
C LEU A 130 -13.28 -1.20 -12.00
N LEU A 131 -13.06 0.04 -11.57
CA LEU A 131 -13.66 1.22 -12.17
C LEU A 131 -12.60 2.25 -12.52
N SER A 132 -12.84 2.99 -13.62
CA SER A 132 -12.05 4.18 -13.89
C SER A 132 -12.31 5.28 -12.85
N VAL A 133 -11.35 6.16 -12.64
CA VAL A 133 -11.54 7.31 -11.74
C VAL A 133 -12.70 8.20 -12.23
N ALA A 134 -12.86 8.37 -13.55
CA ALA A 134 -13.93 9.17 -14.15
C ALA A 134 -15.32 8.60 -13.84
N ASP A 135 -15.52 7.29 -13.99
CA ASP A 135 -16.79 6.64 -13.65
C ASP A 135 -17.04 6.68 -12.15
N SER A 136 -16.02 6.42 -11.34
CA SER A 136 -16.10 6.44 -9.89
C SER A 136 -16.54 7.79 -9.33
N MET A 137 -16.07 8.90 -9.90
CA MET A 137 -16.45 10.26 -9.47
C MET A 137 -17.96 10.50 -9.51
N THR A 138 -18.68 9.89 -10.46
CA THR A 138 -20.13 10.04 -10.61
C THR A 138 -20.94 9.27 -9.57
N MET A 139 -20.31 8.33 -8.87
CA MET A 139 -20.97 7.41 -7.95
C MET A 139 -20.81 7.81 -6.49
N VAL A 140 -19.82 8.66 -6.16
CA VAL A 140 -19.51 9.04 -4.78
C VAL A 140 -20.68 9.75 -4.12
N THR A 141 -20.98 9.36 -2.90
CA THR A 141 -22.00 9.98 -2.02
C THR A 141 -21.37 10.42 -0.70
N ASN A 142 -22.12 11.15 0.13
CA ASN A 142 -21.66 11.54 1.47
C ASN A 142 -21.47 10.35 2.43
N ARG A 143 -21.94 9.16 2.06
CA ARG A 143 -21.77 7.90 2.80
C ARG A 143 -20.75 6.95 2.15
N SER A 144 -19.94 7.45 1.22
CA SER A 144 -18.84 6.71 0.62
C SER A 144 -17.60 6.78 1.49
N LEU A 145 -16.83 5.69 1.50
CA LEU A 145 -15.53 5.55 2.17
C LEU A 145 -14.42 5.43 1.12
N LEU A 146 -13.35 6.18 1.29
CA LEU A 146 -12.12 6.01 0.53
C LEU A 146 -11.12 5.18 1.34
N ILE A 147 -10.51 4.18 0.72
CA ILE A 147 -9.36 3.45 1.26
C ILE A 147 -8.16 3.76 0.38
N MET A 148 -7.16 4.42 0.95
CA MET A 148 -5.88 4.68 0.32
C MET A 148 -4.92 3.56 0.66
N VAL A 149 -4.33 2.92 -0.35
CA VAL A 149 -3.35 1.84 -0.16
C VAL A 149 -2.01 2.21 -0.78
N ASP A 150 -0.93 1.73 -0.16
CA ASP A 150 0.45 1.89 -0.61
C ASP A 150 0.93 3.35 -0.71
N HIS A 151 0.23 4.25 -0.09
CA HIS A 151 0.65 5.63 0.10
C HIS A 151 -0.18 6.28 1.21
N SER A 152 0.42 7.27 1.84
CA SER A 152 -0.23 8.10 2.87
C SER A 152 -0.16 9.60 2.56
N LYS A 153 0.60 9.99 1.53
CA LYS A 153 0.69 11.40 1.08
C LYS A 153 -0.49 11.75 0.18
N THR A 154 -1.21 12.82 0.53
CA THR A 154 -2.36 13.29 -0.28
C THR A 154 -1.94 13.75 -1.68
N ALA A 155 -0.72 14.32 -1.82
CA ALA A 155 -0.15 14.71 -3.11
C ALA A 155 0.18 13.54 -4.05
N LEU A 156 0.26 12.30 -3.54
CA LEU A 156 0.53 11.11 -4.33
C LEU A 156 -0.73 10.33 -4.70
N THR A 157 -1.90 10.72 -4.20
CA THR A 157 -3.15 10.03 -4.51
C THR A 157 -3.43 10.02 -6.02
N LEU A 158 -4.17 9.02 -6.47
CA LEU A 158 -4.51 8.78 -7.88
C LEU A 158 -5.11 10.02 -8.56
N SER A 159 -6.04 10.69 -7.90
CA SER A 159 -6.68 11.95 -8.32
C SER A 159 -7.02 12.77 -7.10
N LYS A 160 -6.57 14.03 -7.08
CA LYS A 160 -6.88 14.97 -5.99
C LYS A 160 -8.37 15.33 -5.99
N GLU A 161 -8.95 15.52 -7.17
CA GLU A 161 -10.37 15.84 -7.34
C GLU A 161 -11.24 14.71 -6.82
N PHE A 162 -10.88 13.45 -7.09
CA PHE A 162 -11.58 12.28 -6.56
C PHE A 162 -11.45 12.17 -5.04
N TYR A 163 -10.23 12.34 -4.51
CA TYR A 163 -9.95 12.35 -3.09
C TYR A 163 -10.80 13.38 -2.31
N ASP A 164 -10.95 14.59 -2.86
CA ASP A 164 -11.67 15.70 -2.22
C ASP A 164 -13.20 15.46 -2.09
N LEU A 165 -13.73 14.43 -2.75
CA LEU A 165 -15.15 14.04 -2.61
C LEU A 165 -15.44 13.29 -1.32
N PHE A 166 -14.41 12.80 -0.60
CA PHE A 166 -14.59 11.91 0.55
C PHE A 166 -14.42 12.63 1.89
N ASN A 167 -15.36 12.40 2.79
CA ASN A 167 -15.32 12.89 4.18
C ASN A 167 -14.68 11.89 5.16
N GLN A 168 -14.45 10.66 4.72
CA GLN A 168 -13.94 9.56 5.55
C GLN A 168 -12.92 8.75 4.77
N ILE A 169 -11.74 8.63 5.33
CA ILE A 169 -10.61 7.97 4.68
C ILE A 169 -9.98 6.93 5.60
N ILE A 170 -9.66 5.77 5.07
CA ILE A 170 -8.77 4.78 5.70
C ILE A 170 -7.44 4.80 4.94
N VAL A 171 -6.33 4.78 5.66
CA VAL A 171 -4.98 4.69 5.10
C VAL A 171 -4.36 3.35 5.51
N ILE A 172 -3.89 2.58 4.51
CA ILE A 172 -3.15 1.32 4.68
C ILE A 172 -1.85 1.46 3.91
N ASP A 173 -0.72 1.58 4.60
CA ASP A 173 0.56 1.90 3.98
C ASP A 173 1.72 1.23 4.72
N HIS A 174 2.82 0.96 4.03
CA HIS A 174 4.05 0.47 4.62
C HIS A 174 5.18 1.51 4.60
N HIS A 175 4.96 2.66 3.98
CA HIS A 175 5.91 3.77 3.99
C HIS A 175 5.87 4.52 5.32
N ARG A 176 6.91 5.29 5.61
CA ARG A 176 6.92 6.16 6.78
C ARG A 176 5.96 7.32 6.59
N ARG A 177 5.19 7.61 7.65
CA ARG A 177 4.27 8.75 7.66
C ARG A 177 5.05 10.06 7.47
N ASP A 178 4.52 10.92 6.61
CA ASP A 178 5.01 12.27 6.33
C ASP A 178 4.06 13.33 6.95
N GLN A 179 4.43 14.62 6.79
CA GLN A 179 3.57 15.76 7.19
C GLN A 179 2.35 15.89 6.26
N ASP A 180 2.50 15.58 4.97
CA ASP A 180 1.38 15.49 4.02
C ASP A 180 0.59 14.20 4.28
N PHE A 181 -0.49 14.33 5.03
CA PHE A 181 -1.33 13.20 5.48
C PHE A 181 -2.80 13.60 5.52
N PRO A 182 -3.76 12.71 5.20
CA PRO A 182 -5.20 13.01 5.24
C PRO A 182 -5.67 13.48 6.63
N GLU A 183 -6.21 14.70 6.72
CA GLU A 183 -6.75 15.23 7.97
C GLU A 183 -8.02 14.50 8.41
N ASN A 184 -8.79 13.95 7.46
CA ASN A 184 -10.03 13.21 7.65
C ASN A 184 -9.84 11.68 7.70
N ALA A 185 -8.63 11.21 7.96
CA ALA A 185 -8.35 9.78 8.16
C ALA A 185 -9.01 9.28 9.46
N VAL A 186 -10.00 8.39 9.30
CA VAL A 186 -10.73 7.78 10.43
C VAL A 186 -10.02 6.53 10.97
N ILE A 187 -9.26 5.83 10.12
CA ILE A 187 -8.39 4.70 10.51
C ILE A 187 -7.07 4.83 9.77
N THR A 188 -5.99 4.60 10.49
CA THR A 188 -4.63 4.60 9.94
C THR A 188 -3.94 3.30 10.32
N TYR A 189 -3.58 2.48 9.31
CA TYR A 189 -2.81 1.27 9.46
C TYR A 189 -1.50 1.39 8.68
N ILE A 190 -0.48 1.89 9.34
CA ILE A 190 0.86 2.08 8.78
C ILE A 190 1.84 1.16 9.51
N GLU A 191 2.55 0.33 8.75
CA GLU A 191 3.52 -0.63 9.27
C GLU A 191 4.80 -0.60 8.44
N SER A 192 5.72 0.28 8.77
CA SER A 192 7.00 0.44 8.07
C SER A 192 7.94 -0.79 8.15
N GLY A 193 7.59 -1.80 8.94
CA GLY A 193 8.29 -3.07 8.98
C GLY A 193 7.73 -4.12 8.01
N ALA A 194 6.66 -3.82 7.27
CA ALA A 194 6.16 -4.68 6.21
C ALA A 194 6.97 -4.47 4.92
N SER A 195 7.11 -5.50 4.11
CA SER A 195 7.84 -5.44 2.84
C SER A 195 7.04 -4.75 1.74
N SER A 196 5.70 -4.75 1.86
CA SER A 196 4.77 -4.20 0.88
C SER A 196 3.40 -3.92 1.50
N ALA A 197 2.58 -3.10 0.83
CA ALA A 197 1.18 -2.91 1.20
C ALA A 197 0.36 -4.19 0.93
N CYS A 198 0.69 -4.95 -0.12
CA CYS A 198 0.09 -6.26 -0.38
C CYS A 198 0.27 -7.25 0.77
N GLU A 199 1.41 -7.23 1.47
CA GLU A 199 1.62 -8.06 2.65
C GLU A 199 0.62 -7.71 3.75
N LEU A 200 0.41 -6.42 4.04
CA LEU A 200 -0.56 -5.95 5.03
C LEU A 200 -1.99 -6.37 4.67
N VAL A 201 -2.38 -6.16 3.42
CA VAL A 201 -3.72 -6.51 2.92
C VAL A 201 -3.94 -8.02 2.97
N THR A 202 -2.96 -8.82 2.58
CA THR A 202 -3.03 -10.29 2.65
C THR A 202 -3.26 -10.77 4.08
N GLU A 203 -2.59 -10.18 5.07
CA GLU A 203 -2.82 -10.51 6.47
C GLU A 203 -4.22 -10.12 6.95
N LEU A 204 -4.74 -8.96 6.53
CA LEU A 204 -6.12 -8.57 6.86
C LEU A 204 -7.12 -9.58 6.31
N ILE A 205 -6.95 -10.04 5.06
CA ILE A 205 -7.79 -11.05 4.41
C ILE A 205 -7.71 -12.39 5.17
N GLN A 206 -6.52 -12.80 5.60
CA GLN A 206 -6.34 -14.05 6.36
C GLN A 206 -7.10 -14.06 7.71
N PHE A 207 -7.24 -12.89 8.33
CA PHE A 207 -7.98 -12.75 9.59
C PHE A 207 -9.49 -12.52 9.40
N GLN A 208 -9.94 -12.25 8.18
CA GLN A 208 -11.36 -12.15 7.85
C GLN A 208 -12.01 -13.55 7.91
N ASN A 209 -13.12 -13.68 8.61
CA ASN A 209 -13.79 -14.98 8.81
C ASN A 209 -14.17 -15.66 7.49
N SER A 210 -14.11 -16.95 7.46
CA SER A 210 -14.13 -18.00 6.45
C SER A 210 -15.09 -17.93 5.23
N LYS A 211 -15.68 -16.79 4.93
CA LYS A 211 -16.42 -16.54 3.67
C LYS A 211 -15.60 -15.76 2.64
N THR A 212 -14.29 -15.65 2.86
CA THR A 212 -13.37 -14.88 2.01
C THR A 212 -13.34 -15.48 0.61
N LYS A 213 -13.70 -14.71 -0.40
CA LYS A 213 -13.41 -15.05 -1.80
C LYS A 213 -11.90 -15.22 -1.92
N ARG A 214 -11.45 -16.36 -2.41
CA ARG A 214 -10.06 -16.56 -2.80
C ARG A 214 -9.87 -15.90 -4.16
N LEU A 215 -8.87 -15.07 -4.29
CA LEU A 215 -8.38 -14.63 -5.60
C LEU A 215 -7.82 -15.86 -6.32
N SER A 216 -8.28 -16.10 -7.52
CA SER A 216 -7.79 -17.16 -8.41
C SER A 216 -6.39 -16.89 -8.91
#